data_4947d39803f5baf4f447361e2a4ecac4
#
_entry.id   4947d39803f5baf4f447361e2a4ecac4
#
_cell.length_a   1.000
_cell.length_b   1.000
_cell.length_c   1.000
_cell.angle_alpha   90.00
_cell.angle_beta   90.00
_cell.angle_gamma   90.00
#
_symmetry.space_group_name_H-M   'P 1'
#
loop_
_entity.id
_entity.type
_entity.pdbx_description
1 polymer ?
#
loop_
_entity_poly.entity_id
_entity_poly.type
_entity_poly.pdbx_seq_one_letter_code
_entity_poly.pdbx_strand_id
1 'polypeptide(L)'
;DVERSRGLGDVYKRQVLSYALTAALAVVVMYAMGEVTAAHPELGGFGAVAHDYLGPLGGFVARWNIVAASCIGVGAEVVAAATYLQYWWPDIPLAWGALGVSVLIAAANFLAVGIYGRLGAAMTSIKIAVIAVFILVSAAVVFNRGGGTSVSHATGDLLPRGSLGFFQGATVAVFSFGGIEASSVAATESRDAARTIAKAFRILAVTLVVADVCCLAGIVALFPQHQTVTGGRQSASPFVRVFSMLNIPAAGSLMNAVLIIASISAALGLMYAASRMLYSLSGDQLAPTWLHHTNQRAVPWRAVAASSLGMALAVALAVFRPNDAFRALAGMLVFGVVITWTMTLLTHLAQRHLSDARPLIRLPFSPAIDIVVLLTLWGFAVQLWWIPGFRNALLAGVPYLFVLLVGGWLATRPARLERLDRQLHVRASLGVDGYGVVSHGSTELELGDE
;
A
#
# COMPACT_ATOMS: atom_id res chain seq x y z
N ASP A 1 14.62 32.30 -17.59
CA ASP A 1 14.88 30.87 -17.91
C ASP A 1 15.92 30.24 -16.97
N VAL A 2 16.95 30.98 -16.52
CA VAL A 2 17.97 30.49 -15.56
C VAL A 2 17.40 30.28 -14.17
N GLU A 3 16.47 31.11 -13.70
CA GLU A 3 15.78 30.92 -12.40
C GLU A 3 14.80 29.75 -12.40
N ARG A 4 14.12 29.49 -13.52
CA ARG A 4 13.27 28.28 -13.69
C ARG A 4 14.10 27.00 -13.71
N SER A 5 15.29 27.02 -14.29
CA SER A 5 16.21 25.89 -14.38
C SER A 5 16.81 25.49 -13.02
N ARG A 6 17.18 26.48 -12.18
CA ARG A 6 17.64 26.25 -10.79
C ARG A 6 16.55 25.58 -9.91
N GLY A 7 15.27 25.92 -10.16
CA GLY A 7 14.16 25.42 -9.36
C GLY A 7 13.87 23.92 -9.48
N LEU A 8 14.24 23.24 -10.57
CA LEU A 8 13.94 21.82 -10.79
C LEU A 8 14.98 20.87 -10.22
N GLY A 9 16.27 21.24 -10.25
CA GLY A 9 17.33 20.44 -9.59
C GLY A 9 17.17 20.37 -8.07
N ASP A 10 16.70 21.46 -7.49
CA ASP A 10 16.43 21.56 -6.07
C ASP A 10 15.22 20.71 -5.61
N VAL A 11 14.28 20.43 -6.49
CA VAL A 11 13.14 19.54 -6.21
C VAL A 11 13.61 18.10 -5.99
N TYR A 12 14.55 17.61 -6.79
CA TYR A 12 15.02 16.23 -6.69
C TYR A 12 15.88 15.97 -5.43
N LYS A 13 16.73 16.91 -5.02
CA LYS A 13 17.54 16.77 -3.80
C LYS A 13 16.68 16.64 -2.55
N ARG A 14 15.61 17.40 -2.48
CA ARG A 14 14.64 17.35 -1.37
C ARG A 14 13.86 16.06 -1.35
N GLN A 15 13.60 15.46 -2.52
CA GLN A 15 12.89 14.21 -2.59
C GLN A 15 13.59 13.10 -1.81
N VAL A 16 14.93 13.02 -1.84
CA VAL A 16 15.67 12.01 -1.05
C VAL A 16 15.40 12.17 0.44
N LEU A 17 15.50 13.39 0.98
CA LEU A 17 15.22 13.66 2.38
C LEU A 17 13.75 13.48 2.73
N SER A 18 12.84 13.90 1.84
CA SER A 18 11.39 13.71 1.99
C SER A 18 11.03 12.22 2.03
N TYR A 19 11.61 11.43 1.14
CA TYR A 19 11.42 9.97 1.13
C TYR A 19 12.05 9.31 2.36
N ALA A 20 13.22 9.75 2.80
CA ALA A 20 13.85 9.24 4.03
C ALA A 20 12.96 9.52 5.26
N LEU A 21 12.39 10.73 5.37
CA LEU A 21 11.42 11.03 6.42
C LEU A 21 10.20 10.11 6.34
N THR A 22 9.58 10.01 5.16
CA THR A 22 8.37 9.19 4.99
C THR A 22 8.68 7.71 5.22
N ALA A 23 9.86 7.23 4.78
CA ALA A 23 10.33 5.88 5.08
C ALA A 23 10.46 5.62 6.58
N ALA A 24 11.00 6.59 7.34
CA ALA A 24 11.07 6.49 8.80
C ALA A 24 9.68 6.40 9.44
N LEU A 25 8.73 7.22 8.99
CA LEU A 25 7.33 7.13 9.45
C LEU A 25 6.69 5.78 9.08
N ALA A 26 6.90 5.31 7.86
CA ALA A 26 6.39 4.01 7.41
C ALA A 26 6.97 2.86 8.23
N VAL A 27 8.27 2.90 8.60
CA VAL A 27 8.89 1.91 9.48
C VAL A 27 8.21 1.89 10.85
N VAL A 28 7.94 3.05 11.45
CA VAL A 28 7.22 3.13 12.74
C VAL A 28 5.85 2.46 12.61
N VAL A 29 5.09 2.81 11.57
CA VAL A 29 3.75 2.23 11.34
C VAL A 29 3.83 0.72 11.08
N MET A 30 4.82 0.26 10.30
CA MET A 30 5.05 -1.18 10.06
C MET A 30 5.36 -1.94 11.35
N TYR A 31 6.20 -1.38 12.22
CA TYR A 31 6.49 -1.99 13.51
C TYR A 31 5.26 -2.01 14.42
N ALA A 32 4.50 -0.92 14.49
CA ALA A 32 3.24 -0.84 15.23
C ALA A 32 2.22 -1.87 14.71
N MET A 33 2.01 -1.94 13.38
CA MET A 33 1.11 -2.91 12.76
C MET A 33 1.57 -4.34 12.99
N GLY A 34 2.88 -4.61 12.86
CA GLY A 34 3.48 -5.91 13.12
C GLY A 34 3.33 -6.32 14.58
N GLU A 35 3.52 -5.41 15.54
CA GLU A 35 3.33 -5.65 16.97
C GLU A 35 1.88 -6.03 17.27
N VAL A 36 0.94 -5.22 16.81
CA VAL A 36 -0.50 -5.41 17.00
C VAL A 36 -0.98 -6.74 16.40
N THR A 37 -0.59 -7.03 15.15
CA THR A 37 -1.05 -8.23 14.45
C THR A 37 -0.38 -9.51 14.96
N ALA A 38 0.91 -9.44 15.34
CA ALA A 38 1.64 -10.60 15.86
C ALA A 38 1.23 -10.97 17.30
N ALA A 39 0.66 -10.03 18.04
CA ALA A 39 0.12 -10.30 19.37
C ALA A 39 -1.19 -11.09 19.31
N HIS A 40 -1.96 -10.96 18.24
CA HIS A 40 -3.28 -11.55 18.06
C HIS A 40 -3.43 -12.17 16.65
N PRO A 41 -2.61 -13.18 16.31
CA PRO A 41 -2.63 -13.80 15.00
C PRO A 41 -3.93 -14.55 14.71
N GLU A 42 -4.62 -14.98 15.76
CA GLU A 42 -5.92 -15.69 15.72
C GLU A 42 -7.05 -14.83 15.17
N LEU A 43 -6.96 -13.50 15.27
CA LEU A 43 -8.03 -12.60 14.84
C LEU A 43 -8.07 -12.39 13.31
N GLY A 44 -7.12 -12.91 12.56
CA GLY A 44 -7.17 -12.89 11.10
C GLY A 44 -6.79 -11.54 10.45
N GLY A 45 -6.09 -10.66 11.18
CA GLY A 45 -5.48 -9.45 10.64
C GLY A 45 -5.82 -8.17 11.39
N PHE A 46 -5.13 -7.10 11.01
CA PHE A 46 -5.17 -5.80 11.67
C PHE A 46 -6.59 -5.25 11.93
N GLY A 47 -7.51 -5.42 10.96
CA GLY A 47 -8.86 -4.88 11.07
C GLY A 47 -9.69 -5.49 12.21
N ALA A 48 -9.49 -6.77 12.51
CA ALA A 48 -10.15 -7.44 13.63
C ALA A 48 -9.53 -7.01 14.96
N VAL A 49 -8.20 -6.85 15.01
CA VAL A 49 -7.53 -6.32 16.21
C VAL A 49 -7.96 -4.88 16.51
N ALA A 50 -8.16 -4.07 15.47
CA ALA A 50 -8.71 -2.72 15.62
C ALA A 50 -10.14 -2.74 16.21
N HIS A 51 -10.94 -3.77 15.89
CA HIS A 51 -12.25 -3.96 16.50
C HIS A 51 -12.15 -4.19 18.01
N ASP A 52 -11.23 -5.05 18.44
CA ASP A 52 -11.10 -5.41 19.85
C ASP A 52 -10.61 -4.26 20.72
N TYR A 53 -9.66 -3.47 20.22
CA TYR A 53 -9.06 -2.38 20.99
C TYR A 53 -9.74 -1.02 20.84
N LEU A 54 -10.30 -0.71 19.65
CA LEU A 54 -10.98 0.57 19.37
C LEU A 54 -12.51 0.42 19.32
N GLY A 55 -13.01 -0.78 19.61
CA GLY A 55 -14.44 -1.11 19.55
C GLY A 55 -14.98 -1.26 18.12
N PRO A 56 -16.29 -1.55 18.02
CA PRO A 56 -16.93 -1.86 16.73
C PRO A 56 -16.79 -0.79 15.65
N LEU A 57 -16.86 0.49 16.04
CA LEU A 57 -16.68 1.58 15.12
C LEU A 57 -15.24 1.64 14.57
N GLY A 58 -14.24 1.45 15.47
CA GLY A 58 -12.83 1.42 15.07
C GLY A 58 -12.54 0.30 14.08
N GLY A 59 -13.04 -0.91 14.35
CA GLY A 59 -12.91 -2.05 13.45
C GLY A 59 -13.62 -1.85 12.11
N PHE A 60 -14.80 -1.22 12.11
CA PHE A 60 -15.50 -0.87 10.88
C PHE A 60 -14.69 0.11 10.03
N VAL A 61 -14.25 1.23 10.63
CA VAL A 61 -13.48 2.27 9.94
C VAL A 61 -12.18 1.70 9.38
N ALA A 62 -11.41 0.95 10.18
CA ALA A 62 -10.16 0.36 9.74
C ALA A 62 -10.34 -0.56 8.52
N ARG A 63 -11.31 -1.48 8.57
CA ARG A 63 -11.53 -2.47 7.51
C ARG A 63 -12.09 -1.86 6.24
N TRP A 64 -13.11 -1.01 6.31
CA TRP A 64 -13.68 -0.35 5.14
C TRP A 64 -12.70 0.61 4.48
N ASN A 65 -11.86 1.29 5.28
CA ASN A 65 -10.82 2.14 4.72
C ASN A 65 -9.75 1.33 3.98
N ILE A 66 -9.34 0.15 4.49
CA ILE A 66 -8.44 -0.76 3.77
C ILE A 66 -9.06 -1.18 2.43
N VAL A 67 -10.36 -1.54 2.41
CA VAL A 67 -11.06 -1.89 1.15
C VAL A 67 -11.01 -0.72 0.17
N ALA A 68 -11.43 0.47 0.59
CA ALA A 68 -11.49 1.64 -0.28
C ALA A 68 -10.11 2.08 -0.78
N ALA A 69 -9.12 2.19 0.12
CA ALA A 69 -7.76 2.55 -0.24
C ALA A 69 -7.13 1.54 -1.20
N SER A 70 -7.34 0.25 -0.96
CA SER A 70 -6.85 -0.81 -1.85
C SER A 70 -7.52 -0.75 -3.23
N CYS A 71 -8.83 -0.54 -3.30
CA CYS A 71 -9.54 -0.37 -4.59
C CYS A 71 -9.03 0.83 -5.38
N ILE A 72 -8.81 1.97 -4.70
CA ILE A 72 -8.24 3.17 -5.32
C ILE A 72 -6.78 2.92 -5.76
N GLY A 73 -6.00 2.23 -4.93
CA GLY A 73 -4.63 1.84 -5.25
C GLY A 73 -4.54 0.94 -6.47
N VAL A 74 -5.41 -0.07 -6.59
CA VAL A 74 -5.54 -0.89 -7.82
C VAL A 74 -5.79 -0.01 -9.03
N GLY A 75 -6.69 0.97 -8.91
CA GLY A 75 -6.97 1.91 -9.99
C GLY A 75 -5.74 2.75 -10.38
N ALA A 76 -4.96 3.23 -9.42
CA ALA A 76 -3.74 3.99 -9.66
C ALA A 76 -2.69 3.15 -10.40
N GLU A 77 -2.49 1.89 -9.98
CA GLU A 77 -1.55 0.96 -10.63
C GLU A 77 -2.00 0.58 -12.06
N VAL A 78 -3.30 0.45 -12.29
CA VAL A 78 -3.87 0.23 -13.63
C VAL A 78 -3.53 1.41 -14.55
N VAL A 79 -3.72 2.65 -14.10
CA VAL A 79 -3.39 3.85 -14.89
C VAL A 79 -1.88 3.95 -15.10
N ALA A 80 -1.06 3.63 -14.09
CA ALA A 80 0.40 3.61 -14.22
C ALA A 80 0.85 2.59 -15.28
N ALA A 81 0.37 1.35 -15.20
CA ALA A 81 0.69 0.30 -16.18
C ALA A 81 0.24 0.69 -17.61
N ALA A 82 -0.96 1.27 -17.76
CA ALA A 82 -1.45 1.77 -19.03
C ALA A 82 -0.57 2.90 -19.59
N THR A 83 -0.08 3.81 -18.74
CA THR A 83 0.85 4.86 -19.13
C THR A 83 2.19 4.29 -19.60
N TYR A 84 2.69 3.23 -18.93
CA TYR A 84 3.92 2.56 -19.35
C TYR A 84 3.74 1.80 -20.67
N LEU A 85 2.55 1.27 -21.00
CA LEU A 85 2.27 0.70 -22.33
C LEU A 85 2.40 1.73 -23.45
N GLN A 86 2.04 3.00 -23.21
CA GLN A 86 2.21 4.08 -24.18
C GLN A 86 3.67 4.37 -24.54
N TYR A 87 4.66 3.83 -23.81
CA TYR A 87 6.07 3.90 -24.18
C TYR A 87 6.35 3.22 -25.52
N TRP A 88 5.70 2.09 -25.80
CA TRP A 88 5.84 1.38 -27.08
C TRP A 88 4.74 1.75 -28.08
N TRP A 89 3.54 2.01 -27.59
CA TRP A 89 2.36 2.31 -28.40
C TRP A 89 1.74 3.64 -27.97
N PRO A 90 2.37 4.79 -28.37
CA PRO A 90 1.94 6.11 -27.92
C PRO A 90 0.54 6.51 -28.42
N ASP A 91 0.09 5.89 -29.53
CA ASP A 91 -1.20 6.21 -30.16
C ASP A 91 -2.38 5.48 -29.49
N ILE A 92 -2.11 4.51 -28.59
CA ILE A 92 -3.17 3.84 -27.87
C ILE A 92 -3.74 4.79 -26.81
N PRO A 93 -5.05 5.12 -26.86
CA PRO A 93 -5.69 5.88 -25.81
C PRO A 93 -5.51 5.22 -24.43
N LEU A 94 -5.21 6.04 -23.41
CA LEU A 94 -4.95 5.56 -22.03
C LEU A 94 -6.06 4.64 -21.52
N ALA A 95 -7.31 4.94 -21.88
CA ALA A 95 -8.48 4.16 -21.46
C ALA A 95 -8.46 2.71 -21.96
N TRP A 96 -8.01 2.46 -23.19
CA TRP A 96 -7.91 1.10 -23.71
C TRP A 96 -6.78 0.31 -23.05
N GLY A 97 -5.64 0.95 -22.79
CA GLY A 97 -4.56 0.37 -21.98
C GLY A 97 -5.05 0.01 -20.57
N ALA A 98 -5.74 0.95 -19.92
CA ALA A 98 -6.32 0.74 -18.59
C ALA A 98 -7.36 -0.38 -18.58
N LEU A 99 -8.22 -0.46 -19.59
CA LEU A 99 -9.20 -1.54 -19.71
C LEU A 99 -8.52 -2.92 -19.87
N GLY A 100 -7.53 -3.02 -20.76
CA GLY A 100 -6.78 -4.26 -20.98
C GLY A 100 -6.06 -4.76 -19.72
N VAL A 101 -5.38 -3.85 -19.01
CA VAL A 101 -4.72 -4.15 -17.72
C VAL A 101 -5.75 -4.55 -16.67
N SER A 102 -6.91 -3.88 -16.60
CA SER A 102 -7.99 -4.21 -15.66
C SER A 102 -8.53 -5.62 -15.88
N VAL A 103 -8.77 -6.00 -17.15
CA VAL A 103 -9.22 -7.35 -17.51
C VAL A 103 -8.19 -8.39 -17.11
N LEU A 104 -6.90 -8.14 -17.34
CA LEU A 104 -5.81 -9.04 -16.94
C LEU A 104 -5.76 -9.23 -15.42
N ILE A 105 -5.83 -8.14 -14.64
CA ILE A 105 -5.83 -8.19 -13.17
C ILE A 105 -7.07 -8.92 -12.65
N ALA A 106 -8.25 -8.62 -13.19
CA ALA A 106 -9.49 -9.31 -12.81
C ALA A 106 -9.38 -10.82 -13.08
N ALA A 107 -8.96 -11.21 -14.29
CA ALA A 107 -8.78 -12.63 -14.66
C ALA A 107 -7.81 -13.35 -13.72
N ALA A 108 -6.68 -12.72 -13.37
CA ALA A 108 -5.69 -13.29 -12.46
C ALA A 108 -6.25 -13.50 -11.03
N ASN A 109 -7.13 -12.62 -10.55
CA ASN A 109 -7.75 -12.77 -9.22
C ASN A 109 -8.81 -13.87 -9.13
N PHE A 110 -9.29 -14.40 -10.27
CA PHE A 110 -10.16 -15.59 -10.29
C PHE A 110 -9.37 -16.91 -10.31
N LEU A 111 -8.03 -16.87 -10.37
CA LEU A 111 -7.19 -18.06 -10.28
C LEU A 111 -7.21 -18.62 -8.84
N ALA A 112 -6.91 -19.92 -8.73
CA ALA A 112 -6.76 -20.57 -7.43
C ALA A 112 -5.62 -19.91 -6.60
N VAL A 113 -5.81 -19.82 -5.29
CA VAL A 113 -4.88 -19.16 -4.36
C VAL A 113 -3.42 -19.64 -4.52
N GLY A 114 -3.20 -20.93 -4.73
CA GLY A 114 -1.85 -21.46 -4.94
C GLY A 114 -1.17 -21.02 -6.24
N ILE A 115 -1.93 -20.79 -7.31
CA ILE A 115 -1.40 -20.25 -8.58
C ILE A 115 -1.11 -18.76 -8.39
N TYR A 116 -2.04 -18.03 -7.77
CA TYR A 116 -1.92 -16.63 -7.43
C TYR A 116 -0.65 -16.36 -6.60
N GLY A 117 -0.42 -17.14 -5.53
CA GLY A 117 0.77 -17.00 -4.68
C GLY A 117 2.09 -17.22 -5.42
N ARG A 118 2.15 -18.23 -6.30
CA ARG A 118 3.35 -18.48 -7.14
C ARG A 118 3.61 -17.36 -8.13
N LEU A 119 2.58 -16.85 -8.78
CA LEU A 119 2.67 -15.73 -9.71
C LEU A 119 3.17 -14.47 -8.97
N GLY A 120 2.58 -14.15 -7.82
CA GLY A 120 2.99 -13.02 -6.98
C GLY A 120 4.43 -13.12 -6.51
N ALA A 121 4.89 -14.31 -6.08
CA ALA A 121 6.27 -14.54 -5.69
C ALA A 121 7.24 -14.34 -6.85
N ALA A 122 6.94 -14.88 -8.04
CA ALA A 122 7.76 -14.70 -9.23
C ALA A 122 7.88 -13.22 -9.64
N MET A 123 6.77 -12.50 -9.70
CA MET A 123 6.75 -11.06 -10.02
C MET A 123 7.51 -10.23 -8.99
N THR A 124 7.40 -10.57 -7.69
CA THR A 124 8.14 -9.91 -6.61
C THR A 124 9.65 -10.16 -6.71
N SER A 125 10.06 -11.39 -7.03
CA SER A 125 11.47 -11.72 -7.23
C SER A 125 12.08 -10.95 -8.39
N ILE A 126 11.37 -10.80 -9.50
CA ILE A 126 11.80 -9.99 -10.65
C ILE A 126 11.99 -8.51 -10.20
N LYS A 127 11.04 -7.95 -9.46
CA LYS A 127 11.14 -6.57 -8.96
C LYS A 127 12.38 -6.36 -8.09
N ILE A 128 12.59 -7.26 -7.12
CA ILE A 128 13.75 -7.16 -6.21
C ILE A 128 15.07 -7.26 -6.98
N ALA A 129 15.18 -8.20 -7.93
CA ALA A 129 16.36 -8.35 -8.76
C ALA A 129 16.66 -7.09 -9.58
N VAL A 130 15.63 -6.51 -10.20
CA VAL A 130 15.81 -5.29 -11.03
C VAL A 130 16.12 -4.07 -10.17
N ILE A 131 15.51 -3.92 -8.99
CA ILE A 131 15.87 -2.86 -8.04
C ILE A 131 17.34 -2.99 -7.64
N ALA A 132 17.82 -4.19 -7.31
CA ALA A 132 19.21 -4.44 -6.97
C ALA A 132 20.15 -4.07 -8.14
N VAL A 133 19.82 -4.50 -9.36
CA VAL A 133 20.58 -4.15 -10.57
C VAL A 133 20.58 -2.63 -10.78
N PHE A 134 19.44 -1.96 -10.62
CA PHE A 134 19.35 -0.51 -10.75
C PHE A 134 20.27 0.21 -9.75
N ILE A 135 20.26 -0.20 -8.48
CA ILE A 135 21.13 0.38 -7.44
C ILE A 135 22.59 0.17 -7.79
N LEU A 136 23.00 -1.05 -8.18
CA LEU A 136 24.38 -1.36 -8.55
C LEU A 136 24.84 -0.58 -9.77
N VAL A 137 24.02 -0.50 -10.81
CA VAL A 137 24.31 0.26 -12.03
C VAL A 137 24.42 1.76 -11.71
N SER A 138 23.50 2.31 -10.94
CA SER A 138 23.55 3.71 -10.53
C SER A 138 24.81 4.01 -9.74
N ALA A 139 25.18 3.17 -8.79
CA ALA A 139 26.41 3.29 -8.03
C ALA A 139 27.66 3.22 -8.94
N ALA A 140 27.74 2.23 -9.83
CA ALA A 140 28.86 2.08 -10.75
C ALA A 140 29.03 3.31 -11.66
N VAL A 141 27.94 3.85 -12.20
CA VAL A 141 28.00 5.05 -13.05
C VAL A 141 28.46 6.29 -12.27
N VAL A 142 27.98 6.45 -11.02
CA VAL A 142 28.42 7.54 -10.14
C VAL A 142 29.91 7.44 -9.81
N PHE A 143 30.41 6.24 -9.47
CA PHE A 143 31.82 6.02 -9.20
C PHE A 143 32.71 6.26 -10.43
N ASN A 144 32.31 5.76 -11.61
CA ASN A 144 33.09 5.91 -12.85
C ASN A 144 33.14 7.36 -13.36
N ARG A 145 32.13 8.18 -13.03
CA ARG A 145 32.12 9.63 -13.38
C ARG A 145 32.95 10.51 -12.44
N GLY A 146 33.76 9.91 -11.58
CA GLY A 146 34.65 10.65 -10.67
C GLY A 146 33.92 11.22 -9.46
N GLY A 147 33.11 10.40 -8.80
CA GLY A 147 32.35 10.58 -7.53
C GLY A 147 32.29 11.95 -6.83
N GLY A 148 33.38 12.72 -6.88
CA GLY A 148 33.48 14.01 -6.19
C GLY A 148 32.65 15.14 -6.77
N THR A 149 32.45 15.19 -8.09
CA THR A 149 31.68 16.27 -8.72
C THR A 149 30.17 16.06 -8.58
N SER A 150 29.71 14.82 -8.63
CA SER A 150 28.29 14.48 -8.47
C SER A 150 27.81 14.65 -7.03
N VAL A 151 28.64 14.29 -6.04
CA VAL A 151 28.32 14.39 -4.60
C VAL A 151 28.40 15.86 -4.13
N SER A 152 29.38 16.65 -4.59
CA SER A 152 29.47 18.06 -4.24
C SER A 152 28.27 18.88 -4.74
N HIS A 153 27.71 18.51 -5.89
CA HIS A 153 26.45 19.10 -6.36
C HIS A 153 25.22 18.65 -5.56
N ALA A 154 25.31 17.49 -4.89
CA ALA A 154 24.24 16.98 -4.01
C ALA A 154 24.21 17.69 -2.64
N THR A 155 25.34 18.24 -2.17
CA THR A 155 25.46 18.87 -0.84
C THR A 155 25.24 20.38 -0.81
N GLY A 156 25.17 21.07 -1.99
CA GLY A 156 24.80 22.48 -2.09
C GLY A 156 23.33 22.68 -1.74
N ASP A 157 23.03 23.68 -0.94
CA ASP A 157 21.71 24.15 -0.45
C ASP A 157 20.62 23.06 -0.32
N LEU A 158 20.59 22.38 0.82
CA LEU A 158 19.64 21.27 1.09
C LEU A 158 18.17 21.73 1.14
N LEU A 159 17.89 23.04 1.28
CA LEU A 159 16.53 23.59 1.43
C LEU A 159 16.28 24.90 0.62
N PRO A 160 16.51 24.95 -0.69
CA PRO A 160 16.44 26.22 -1.47
C PRO A 160 15.02 26.83 -1.58
N ARG A 161 13.94 26.10 -1.32
CA ARG A 161 12.54 26.60 -1.27
C ARG A 161 11.92 26.57 0.13
N GLY A 162 12.73 26.49 1.17
CA GLY A 162 12.26 26.42 2.56
C GLY A 162 11.64 25.07 2.94
N SER A 163 11.16 24.96 4.16
CA SER A 163 10.61 23.75 4.75
C SER A 163 9.34 23.24 4.05
N LEU A 164 8.52 24.14 3.48
CA LEU A 164 7.22 23.76 2.87
C LEU A 164 7.39 22.75 1.73
N GLY A 165 8.33 22.97 0.81
CA GLY A 165 8.56 22.06 -0.31
C GLY A 165 9.07 20.68 0.11
N PHE A 166 9.82 20.60 1.21
CA PHE A 166 10.26 19.35 1.81
C PHE A 166 9.07 18.53 2.33
N PHE A 167 8.19 19.14 3.11
CA PHE A 167 7.01 18.45 3.64
C PHE A 167 6.00 18.07 2.54
N GLN A 168 5.86 18.90 1.49
CA GLN A 168 5.04 18.54 0.33
C GLN A 168 5.59 17.29 -0.39
N GLY A 169 6.91 17.21 -0.56
CA GLY A 169 7.57 16.03 -1.10
C GLY A 169 7.34 14.79 -0.24
N ALA A 170 7.43 14.92 1.09
CA ALA A 170 7.16 13.84 2.03
C ALA A 170 5.69 13.38 1.96
N THR A 171 4.74 14.30 1.85
CA THR A 171 3.32 13.97 1.68
C THR A 171 3.07 13.14 0.42
N VAL A 172 3.68 13.51 -0.70
CA VAL A 172 3.57 12.73 -1.95
C VAL A 172 4.27 11.38 -1.83
N ALA A 173 5.39 11.31 -1.11
CA ALA A 173 6.12 10.07 -0.88
C ALA A 173 5.31 9.02 -0.09
N VAL A 174 4.29 9.41 0.70
CA VAL A 174 3.37 8.48 1.38
C VAL A 174 2.71 7.51 0.39
N PHE A 175 2.45 7.96 -0.85
CA PHE A 175 1.94 7.09 -1.91
C PHE A 175 2.82 5.85 -2.14
N SER A 176 4.14 6.02 -2.15
CA SER A 176 5.09 4.92 -2.40
C SER A 176 5.10 3.86 -1.30
N PHE A 177 4.70 4.22 -0.09
CA PHE A 177 4.62 3.32 1.06
C PHE A 177 3.20 2.79 1.31
N GLY A 178 2.21 3.19 0.52
CA GLY A 178 0.85 2.63 0.57
C GLY A 178 0.85 1.16 0.14
N GLY A 179 -0.01 0.34 0.78
CA GLY A 179 -0.12 -1.10 0.49
C GLY A 179 0.64 -2.00 1.47
N ILE A 180 1.42 -1.45 2.40
CA ILE A 180 2.10 -2.23 3.45
C ILE A 180 1.11 -3.00 4.33
N GLU A 181 -0.10 -2.47 4.49
CA GLU A 181 -1.22 -3.08 5.23
C GLU A 181 -1.70 -4.39 4.60
N ALA A 182 -1.55 -4.58 3.30
CA ALA A 182 -1.88 -5.84 2.63
C ALA A 182 -1.06 -7.02 3.19
N SER A 183 0.17 -6.76 3.66
CA SER A 183 1.02 -7.77 4.28
C SER A 183 0.45 -8.31 5.59
N SER A 184 -0.32 -7.51 6.34
CA SER A 184 -0.96 -7.94 7.58
C SER A 184 -2.06 -8.98 7.32
N VAL A 185 -2.75 -8.88 6.20
CA VAL A 185 -3.81 -9.83 5.79
C VAL A 185 -3.20 -11.14 5.31
N ALA A 186 -2.18 -11.06 4.44
CA ALA A 186 -1.55 -12.25 3.86
C ALA A 186 -0.77 -13.10 4.87
N ALA A 187 -0.15 -12.47 5.88
CA ALA A 187 0.70 -13.17 6.84
C ALA A 187 -0.10 -13.98 7.88
N THR A 188 -1.36 -13.64 8.16
CA THR A 188 -2.22 -14.38 9.09
C THR A 188 -2.66 -15.74 8.57
N GLU A 189 -2.60 -15.98 7.27
CA GLU A 189 -2.93 -17.27 6.67
C GLU A 189 -1.81 -18.34 6.82
N SER A 190 -0.69 -18.01 7.50
CA SER A 190 0.44 -18.94 7.68
C SER A 190 0.30 -19.81 8.93
N ARG A 191 0.92 -21.03 8.92
CA ARG A 191 0.87 -21.98 10.05
C ARG A 191 1.50 -21.45 11.35
N ASP A 192 2.53 -20.60 11.26
CA ASP A 192 3.15 -19.89 12.41
C ASP A 192 3.00 -18.39 12.14
N ALA A 193 1.77 -17.91 12.30
CA ALA A 193 1.39 -16.56 11.94
C ALA A 193 2.21 -15.51 12.70
N ALA A 194 2.36 -15.62 14.01
CA ALA A 194 3.07 -14.64 14.84
C ALA A 194 4.54 -14.44 14.40
N ARG A 195 5.28 -15.52 14.16
CA ARG A 195 6.67 -15.44 13.69
C ARG A 195 6.75 -14.96 12.25
N THR A 196 5.82 -15.43 11.38
CA THR A 196 5.77 -15.03 9.97
C THR A 196 5.49 -13.54 9.86
N ILE A 197 4.53 -13.00 10.61
CA ILE A 197 4.19 -11.58 10.68
C ILE A 197 5.41 -10.78 11.14
N ALA A 198 6.01 -11.13 12.29
CA ALA A 198 7.15 -10.41 12.83
C ALA A 198 8.35 -10.38 11.85
N LYS A 199 8.63 -11.51 11.18
CA LYS A 199 9.69 -11.61 10.18
C LYS A 199 9.35 -10.80 8.92
N ALA A 200 8.13 -10.90 8.42
CA ALA A 200 7.68 -10.20 7.22
C ALA A 200 7.78 -8.68 7.39
N PHE A 201 7.30 -8.14 8.49
CA PHE A 201 7.35 -6.69 8.74
C PHE A 201 8.77 -6.17 8.92
N ARG A 202 9.68 -6.93 9.56
CA ARG A 202 11.11 -6.54 9.64
C ARG A 202 11.78 -6.51 8.27
N ILE A 203 11.57 -7.55 7.46
CA ILE A 203 12.14 -7.62 6.11
C ILE A 203 11.57 -6.50 5.25
N LEU A 204 10.24 -6.29 5.31
CA LEU A 204 9.56 -5.26 4.54
C LEU A 204 10.10 -3.87 4.90
N ALA A 205 10.25 -3.55 6.20
CA ALA A 205 10.80 -2.29 6.67
C ALA A 205 12.20 -2.02 6.10
N VAL A 206 13.12 -3.00 6.20
CA VAL A 206 14.49 -2.85 5.67
C VAL A 206 14.48 -2.74 4.14
N THR A 207 13.73 -3.61 3.46
CA THR A 207 13.70 -3.65 2.00
C THR A 207 13.13 -2.36 1.41
N LEU A 208 12.04 -1.82 1.96
CA LEU A 208 11.43 -0.58 1.50
C LEU A 208 12.37 0.61 1.69
N VAL A 209 12.96 0.76 2.89
CA VAL A 209 13.88 1.87 3.14
C VAL A 209 15.08 1.81 2.19
N VAL A 210 15.72 0.65 2.06
CA VAL A 210 16.89 0.49 1.18
C VAL A 210 16.50 0.69 -0.28
N ALA A 211 15.41 0.07 -0.74
CA ALA A 211 15.00 0.17 -2.14
C ALA A 211 14.65 1.62 -2.51
N ASP A 212 13.76 2.26 -1.77
CA ASP A 212 13.23 3.58 -2.14
C ASP A 212 14.30 4.67 -1.99
N VAL A 213 15.03 4.68 -0.88
CA VAL A 213 16.06 5.72 -0.64
C VAL A 213 17.24 5.55 -1.61
N CYS A 214 17.74 4.32 -1.80
CA CYS A 214 18.86 4.08 -2.71
C CYS A 214 18.50 4.30 -4.18
N CYS A 215 17.30 3.86 -4.62
CA CYS A 215 16.84 4.13 -5.98
C CYS A 215 16.70 5.64 -6.25
N LEU A 216 16.10 6.37 -5.32
CA LEU A 216 15.95 7.81 -5.48
C LEU A 216 17.28 8.55 -5.43
N ALA A 217 18.19 8.16 -4.52
CA ALA A 217 19.54 8.69 -4.48
C ALA A 217 20.29 8.45 -5.80
N GLY A 218 20.16 7.24 -6.37
CA GLY A 218 20.71 6.90 -7.68
C GLY A 218 20.16 7.78 -8.81
N ILE A 219 18.83 7.98 -8.85
CA ILE A 219 18.21 8.88 -9.82
C ILE A 219 18.74 10.31 -9.68
N VAL A 220 18.78 10.83 -8.45
CA VAL A 220 19.26 12.19 -8.17
C VAL A 220 20.72 12.38 -8.55
N ALA A 221 21.57 11.39 -8.29
CA ALA A 221 22.99 11.44 -8.63
C ALA A 221 23.27 11.37 -10.14
N LEU A 222 22.41 10.69 -10.90
CA LEU A 222 22.60 10.47 -12.33
C LEU A 222 22.01 11.59 -13.20
N PHE A 223 20.96 12.30 -12.74
CA PHE A 223 20.36 13.41 -13.48
C PHE A 223 20.92 14.74 -12.99
N PRO A 224 21.83 15.39 -13.78
CA PRO A 224 22.30 16.74 -13.48
C PRO A 224 21.13 17.73 -13.53
N GLN A 225 21.19 18.74 -12.67
CA GLN A 225 20.14 19.71 -12.36
C GLN A 225 19.57 20.50 -13.55
N HIS A 226 20.20 20.46 -14.72
CA HIS A 226 19.88 21.30 -15.88
C HIS A 226 19.18 20.56 -17.03
N GLN A 227 19.04 19.26 -16.97
CA GLN A 227 18.26 18.53 -17.98
C GLN A 227 16.77 18.53 -17.60
N THR A 228 16.15 19.69 -17.81
CA THR A 228 14.70 19.81 -17.85
C THR A 228 14.13 18.81 -18.86
N VAL A 229 12.98 18.25 -18.51
CA VAL A 229 12.16 17.31 -19.28
C VAL A 229 11.59 17.97 -20.58
N THR A 230 12.40 18.74 -21.30
CA THR A 230 12.02 19.48 -22.52
C THR A 230 12.47 18.72 -23.75
N GLY A 231 12.01 17.51 -23.96
CA GLY A 231 12.32 16.80 -25.20
C GLY A 231 12.19 15.28 -25.19
N GLY A 232 11.82 14.67 -24.08
CA GLY A 232 11.52 13.24 -24.03
C GLY A 232 10.02 12.99 -23.86
N ARG A 233 9.49 11.92 -24.47
CA ARG A 233 8.11 11.50 -24.30
C ARG A 233 7.74 11.53 -22.82
N GLN A 234 6.67 12.22 -22.44
CA GLN A 234 6.15 12.35 -21.05
C GLN A 234 5.88 10.98 -20.36
N SER A 235 5.79 9.91 -21.13
CA SER A 235 5.55 8.55 -20.69
C SER A 235 6.78 7.81 -20.15
N ALA A 236 8.00 8.35 -20.26
CA ALA A 236 9.19 7.64 -19.81
C ALA A 236 9.47 7.89 -18.32
N SER A 237 9.38 6.83 -17.49
CA SER A 237 9.79 6.84 -16.10
C SER A 237 11.27 7.26 -15.93
N PRO A 238 11.66 7.94 -14.82
CA PRO A 238 13.06 8.21 -14.50
C PRO A 238 13.95 6.94 -14.54
N PHE A 239 13.44 5.80 -14.12
CA PHE A 239 14.15 4.53 -14.22
C PHE A 239 14.47 4.14 -15.67
N VAL A 240 13.50 4.25 -16.56
CA VAL A 240 13.69 3.97 -18.00
C VAL A 240 14.75 4.89 -18.59
N ARG A 241 14.75 6.16 -18.20
CA ARG A 241 15.76 7.14 -18.67
C ARG A 241 17.18 6.79 -18.23
N VAL A 242 17.38 6.36 -16.98
CA VAL A 242 18.70 5.91 -16.50
C VAL A 242 19.22 4.77 -17.37
N PHE A 243 18.40 3.76 -17.64
CA PHE A 243 18.82 2.63 -18.46
C PHE A 243 19.05 3.01 -19.93
N SER A 244 18.27 3.96 -20.47
CA SER A 244 18.50 4.47 -21.83
C SER A 244 19.83 5.23 -21.97
N MET A 245 20.35 5.84 -20.89
CA MET A 245 21.65 6.52 -20.88
C MET A 245 22.85 5.59 -20.91
N LEU A 246 22.66 4.31 -20.65
CA LEU A 246 23.76 3.32 -20.64
C LEU A 246 24.23 2.93 -22.05
N ASN A 247 23.53 3.38 -23.10
CA ASN A 247 23.76 2.98 -24.49
C ASN A 247 23.71 1.46 -24.73
N ILE A 248 23.00 0.72 -23.83
CA ILE A 248 22.74 -0.71 -23.99
C ILE A 248 21.47 -0.86 -24.82
N PRO A 249 21.51 -1.55 -25.96
CA PRO A 249 20.32 -1.78 -26.77
C PRO A 249 19.19 -2.40 -25.94
N ALA A 250 17.97 -1.89 -26.11
CA ALA A 250 16.76 -2.34 -25.45
C ALA A 250 16.70 -2.21 -23.91
N ALA A 251 17.73 -1.70 -23.23
CA ALA A 251 17.74 -1.58 -21.76
C ALA A 251 16.56 -0.74 -21.23
N GLY A 252 16.25 0.38 -21.89
CA GLY A 252 15.08 1.20 -21.56
C GLY A 252 13.76 0.46 -21.74
N SER A 253 13.60 -0.30 -22.83
CA SER A 253 12.40 -1.13 -23.06
C SER A 253 12.25 -2.25 -22.05
N LEU A 254 13.34 -2.92 -21.68
CA LEU A 254 13.33 -3.95 -20.65
C LEU A 254 12.91 -3.38 -19.28
N MET A 255 13.48 -2.21 -18.93
CA MET A 255 13.10 -1.53 -17.69
C MET A 255 11.63 -1.12 -17.68
N ASN A 256 11.11 -0.65 -18.82
CA ASN A 256 9.69 -0.31 -18.96
C ASN A 256 8.78 -1.55 -18.77
N ALA A 257 9.17 -2.70 -19.34
CA ALA A 257 8.45 -3.96 -19.11
C ALA A 257 8.42 -4.35 -17.63
N VAL A 258 9.53 -4.17 -16.93
CA VAL A 258 9.60 -4.43 -15.49
C VAL A 258 8.68 -3.51 -14.69
N LEU A 259 8.58 -2.23 -15.05
CA LEU A 259 7.64 -1.31 -14.40
C LEU A 259 6.18 -1.73 -14.58
N ILE A 260 5.81 -2.23 -15.77
CA ILE A 260 4.46 -2.79 -15.99
C ILE A 260 4.23 -4.02 -15.10
N ILE A 261 5.21 -4.93 -15.03
CA ILE A 261 5.13 -6.10 -14.14
C ILE A 261 5.02 -5.66 -12.68
N ALA A 262 5.75 -4.62 -12.28
CA ALA A 262 5.70 -4.08 -10.93
C ALA A 262 4.33 -3.52 -10.58
N SER A 263 3.74 -2.70 -11.46
CA SER A 263 2.41 -2.15 -11.29
C SER A 263 1.32 -3.23 -11.26
N ILE A 264 1.37 -4.20 -12.17
CA ILE A 264 0.41 -5.32 -12.17
C ILE A 264 0.54 -6.14 -10.88
N SER A 265 1.76 -6.42 -10.43
CA SER A 265 2.00 -7.14 -9.18
C SER A 265 1.48 -6.39 -7.95
N ALA A 266 1.66 -5.07 -7.89
CA ALA A 266 1.13 -4.23 -6.81
C ALA A 266 -0.41 -4.25 -6.83
N ALA A 267 -1.01 -4.06 -8.01
CA ALA A 267 -2.45 -4.11 -8.19
C ALA A 267 -3.06 -5.47 -7.76
N LEU A 268 -2.39 -6.59 -8.10
CA LEU A 268 -2.81 -7.92 -7.66
C LEU A 268 -2.82 -8.04 -6.14
N GLY A 269 -1.78 -7.56 -5.45
CA GLY A 269 -1.69 -7.59 -3.99
C GLY A 269 -2.78 -6.75 -3.32
N LEU A 270 -3.01 -5.52 -3.81
CA LEU A 270 -4.06 -4.63 -3.32
C LEU A 270 -5.47 -5.21 -3.56
N MET A 271 -5.70 -5.79 -4.75
CA MET A 271 -6.98 -6.43 -5.09
C MET A 271 -7.26 -7.64 -4.19
N TYR A 272 -6.23 -8.43 -3.89
CA TYR A 272 -6.32 -9.53 -2.93
C TYR A 272 -6.71 -9.03 -1.55
N ALA A 273 -6.03 -8.01 -1.03
CA ALA A 273 -6.32 -7.42 0.29
C ALA A 273 -7.75 -6.86 0.34
N ALA A 274 -8.18 -6.10 -0.68
CA ALA A 274 -9.52 -5.54 -0.77
C ALA A 274 -10.60 -6.63 -0.74
N SER A 275 -10.45 -7.66 -1.58
CA SER A 275 -11.45 -8.73 -1.70
C SER A 275 -11.55 -9.60 -0.44
N ARG A 276 -10.42 -9.90 0.22
CA ARG A 276 -10.42 -10.67 1.48
C ARG A 276 -11.00 -9.86 2.63
N MET A 277 -10.65 -8.57 2.72
CA MET A 277 -11.22 -7.69 3.75
C MET A 277 -12.72 -7.50 3.55
N LEU A 278 -13.19 -7.35 2.32
CA LEU A 278 -14.60 -7.22 2.01
C LEU A 278 -15.38 -8.52 2.32
N TYR A 279 -14.78 -9.67 2.05
CA TYR A 279 -15.30 -10.99 2.44
C TYR A 279 -15.44 -11.12 3.96
N SER A 280 -14.40 -10.72 4.72
CA SER A 280 -14.42 -10.71 6.18
C SER A 280 -15.52 -9.79 6.74
N LEU A 281 -15.61 -8.55 6.25
CA LEU A 281 -16.66 -7.60 6.63
C LEU A 281 -18.07 -8.17 6.40
N SER A 282 -18.25 -8.89 5.30
CA SER A 282 -19.53 -9.51 4.96
C SER A 282 -19.85 -10.68 5.89
N GLY A 283 -18.85 -11.45 6.31
CA GLY A 283 -19.01 -12.49 7.33
C GLY A 283 -19.47 -11.93 8.67
N ASP A 284 -18.94 -10.78 9.06
CA ASP A 284 -19.31 -10.07 10.29
C ASP A 284 -20.59 -9.23 10.16
N GLN A 285 -21.33 -9.33 9.06
CA GLN A 285 -22.55 -8.54 8.76
C GLN A 285 -22.32 -7.02 8.74
N LEU A 286 -21.09 -6.57 8.58
CA LEU A 286 -20.70 -5.16 8.42
C LEU A 286 -20.60 -4.73 6.93
N ALA A 287 -20.82 -5.67 6.01
CA ALA A 287 -21.03 -5.48 4.60
C ALA A 287 -22.17 -6.37 4.11
N PRO A 288 -22.73 -6.16 2.91
CA PRO A 288 -23.81 -6.98 2.38
C PRO A 288 -23.46 -8.48 2.37
N THR A 289 -24.30 -9.31 2.92
CA THR A 289 -24.07 -10.76 3.13
C THR A 289 -23.87 -11.54 1.84
N TRP A 290 -24.38 -11.05 0.70
CA TRP A 290 -24.16 -11.65 -0.62
C TRP A 290 -22.69 -11.66 -1.06
N LEU A 291 -21.82 -10.81 -0.46
CA LEU A 291 -20.38 -10.80 -0.71
C LEU A 291 -19.65 -11.96 -0.04
N HIS A 292 -20.25 -12.60 0.97
CA HIS A 292 -19.70 -13.76 1.68
C HIS A 292 -19.95 -15.07 0.94
N HIS A 293 -19.59 -15.10 -0.35
CA HIS A 293 -19.74 -16.30 -1.18
C HIS A 293 -18.42 -16.59 -1.87
N THR A 294 -17.96 -17.84 -1.72
CA THR A 294 -16.81 -18.38 -2.43
C THR A 294 -17.26 -19.29 -3.57
N ASN A 295 -16.41 -19.40 -4.59
CA ASN A 295 -16.57 -20.42 -5.62
C ASN A 295 -15.94 -21.77 -5.19
N GLN A 296 -16.03 -22.80 -6.03
CA GLN A 296 -15.44 -24.13 -5.77
C GLN A 296 -13.92 -24.12 -5.53
N ARG A 297 -13.23 -23.03 -5.86
CA ARG A 297 -11.79 -22.83 -5.65
C ARG A 297 -11.50 -21.99 -4.40
N ALA A 298 -12.46 -21.80 -3.49
CA ALA A 298 -12.40 -20.96 -2.31
C ALA A 298 -12.04 -19.46 -2.61
N VAL A 299 -12.34 -18.98 -3.83
CA VAL A 299 -12.15 -17.57 -4.18
C VAL A 299 -13.45 -16.80 -3.90
N PRO A 300 -13.42 -15.68 -3.15
CA PRO A 300 -14.59 -14.85 -2.87
C PRO A 300 -14.93 -13.98 -4.11
N TRP A 301 -15.42 -14.61 -5.17
CA TRP A 301 -15.57 -14.02 -6.48
C TRP A 301 -16.46 -12.77 -6.52
N ARG A 302 -17.48 -12.70 -5.65
CA ARG A 302 -18.36 -11.51 -5.53
C ARG A 302 -17.63 -10.33 -4.88
N ALA A 303 -16.80 -10.61 -3.87
CA ALA A 303 -15.95 -9.59 -3.28
C ALA A 303 -14.87 -9.11 -4.27
N VAL A 304 -14.29 -10.01 -5.08
CA VAL A 304 -13.38 -9.65 -6.17
C VAL A 304 -14.09 -8.75 -7.18
N ALA A 305 -15.30 -9.12 -7.62
CA ALA A 305 -16.09 -8.29 -8.55
C ALA A 305 -16.41 -6.91 -7.97
N ALA A 306 -16.82 -6.82 -6.71
CA ALA A 306 -17.07 -5.55 -6.04
C ALA A 306 -15.79 -4.69 -5.92
N SER A 307 -14.65 -5.30 -5.58
CA SER A 307 -13.37 -4.60 -5.52
C SER A 307 -12.89 -4.09 -6.88
N SER A 308 -13.39 -4.67 -7.99
CA SER A 308 -13.10 -4.20 -9.36
C SER A 308 -13.69 -2.82 -9.69
N LEU A 309 -14.56 -2.27 -8.83
CA LEU A 309 -15.04 -0.89 -8.96
C LEU A 309 -13.91 0.14 -8.98
N GLY A 310 -12.79 -0.11 -8.27
CA GLY A 310 -11.60 0.74 -8.35
C GLY A 310 -10.99 0.79 -9.75
N MET A 311 -10.96 -0.34 -10.45
CA MET A 311 -10.51 -0.40 -11.84
C MET A 311 -11.48 0.28 -12.80
N ALA A 312 -12.80 0.12 -12.58
CA ALA A 312 -13.81 0.84 -13.35
C ALA A 312 -13.68 2.36 -13.21
N LEU A 313 -13.42 2.84 -11.98
CA LEU A 313 -13.13 4.25 -11.73
C LEU A 313 -11.86 4.71 -12.47
N ALA A 314 -10.81 3.88 -12.47
CA ALA A 314 -9.56 4.19 -13.19
C ALA A 314 -9.78 4.33 -14.70
N VAL A 315 -10.54 3.40 -15.30
CA VAL A 315 -10.90 3.46 -16.72
C VAL A 315 -11.75 4.70 -17.01
N ALA A 316 -12.74 5.01 -16.17
CA ALA A 316 -13.55 6.21 -16.32
C ALA A 316 -12.69 7.50 -16.26
N LEU A 317 -11.77 7.60 -15.28
CA LEU A 317 -10.85 8.73 -15.21
C LEU A 317 -9.89 8.80 -16.42
N ALA A 318 -9.45 7.66 -16.93
CA ALA A 318 -8.63 7.60 -18.14
C ALA A 318 -9.38 8.07 -19.40
N VAL A 319 -10.71 7.90 -19.44
CA VAL A 319 -11.58 8.43 -20.52
C VAL A 319 -11.79 9.94 -20.37
N PHE A 320 -12.22 10.39 -19.18
CA PHE A 320 -12.70 11.77 -19.00
C PHE A 320 -11.59 12.76 -18.63
N ARG A 321 -10.51 12.30 -17.96
CA ARG A 321 -9.39 13.12 -17.48
C ARG A 321 -8.04 12.41 -17.59
N PRO A 322 -7.60 12.03 -18.81
CA PRO A 322 -6.41 11.18 -18.99
C PRO A 322 -5.14 11.78 -18.38
N ASN A 323 -4.97 13.10 -18.42
CA ASN A 323 -3.79 13.78 -17.89
C ASN A 323 -3.73 13.86 -16.36
N ASP A 324 -4.87 13.72 -15.68
CA ASP A 324 -4.98 13.85 -14.22
C ASP A 324 -5.38 12.55 -13.53
N ALA A 325 -5.70 11.49 -14.28
CA ALA A 325 -6.22 10.23 -13.75
C ALA A 325 -5.33 9.64 -12.66
N PHE A 326 -4.02 9.51 -12.95
CA PHE A 326 -3.06 8.99 -11.98
C PHE A 326 -2.96 9.88 -10.72
N ARG A 327 -2.86 11.21 -10.90
CA ARG A 327 -2.72 12.16 -9.77
C ARG A 327 -3.94 12.15 -8.87
N ALA A 328 -5.14 12.06 -9.46
CA ALA A 328 -6.38 11.99 -8.69
C ALA A 328 -6.43 10.72 -7.83
N LEU A 329 -6.15 9.55 -8.42
CA LEU A 329 -6.14 8.27 -7.70
C LEU A 329 -5.01 8.22 -6.66
N ALA A 330 -3.81 8.71 -7.00
CA ALA A 330 -2.68 8.77 -6.08
C ALA A 330 -2.99 9.65 -4.86
N GLY A 331 -3.60 10.81 -5.06
CA GLY A 331 -4.01 11.68 -3.96
C GLY A 331 -5.06 11.05 -3.05
N MET A 332 -6.07 10.39 -3.63
CA MET A 332 -7.08 9.65 -2.86
C MET A 332 -6.45 8.50 -2.06
N LEU A 333 -5.49 7.78 -2.67
CA LEU A 333 -4.77 6.71 -1.97
C LEU A 333 -3.97 7.27 -0.79
N VAL A 334 -3.23 8.38 -0.97
CA VAL A 334 -2.49 9.03 0.13
C VAL A 334 -3.41 9.34 1.30
N PHE A 335 -4.59 9.90 1.05
CA PHE A 335 -5.57 10.18 2.10
C PHE A 335 -6.04 8.90 2.80
N GLY A 336 -6.33 7.83 2.03
CA GLY A 336 -6.69 6.52 2.57
C GLY A 336 -5.56 5.90 3.42
N VAL A 337 -4.31 6.02 2.98
CA VAL A 337 -3.13 5.54 3.72
C VAL A 337 -2.99 6.30 5.05
N VAL A 338 -3.18 7.62 5.07
CA VAL A 338 -3.17 8.40 6.32
C VAL A 338 -4.20 7.89 7.30
N ILE A 339 -5.43 7.57 6.86
CA ILE A 339 -6.46 6.99 7.73
C ILE A 339 -6.03 5.60 8.23
N THR A 340 -5.54 4.71 7.36
CA THR A 340 -5.09 3.37 7.77
C THR A 340 -3.97 3.46 8.80
N TRP A 341 -2.97 4.30 8.56
CA TRP A 341 -1.85 4.47 9.48
C TRP A 341 -2.28 5.11 10.80
N THR A 342 -3.24 6.04 10.76
CA THR A 342 -3.88 6.59 11.97
C THR A 342 -4.54 5.48 12.78
N MET A 343 -5.37 4.65 12.15
CA MET A 343 -6.04 3.53 12.82
C MET A 343 -5.03 2.53 13.40
N THR A 344 -3.93 2.27 12.68
CA THR A 344 -2.84 1.40 13.17
C THR A 344 -2.23 1.94 14.47
N LEU A 345 -1.85 3.22 14.48
CA LEU A 345 -1.20 3.83 15.65
C LEU A 345 -2.17 3.97 16.83
N LEU A 346 -3.44 4.28 16.58
CA LEU A 346 -4.46 4.32 17.63
C LEU A 346 -4.70 2.93 18.24
N THR A 347 -4.78 1.88 17.40
CA THR A 347 -4.91 0.50 17.87
C THR A 347 -3.69 0.07 18.69
N HIS A 348 -2.49 0.43 18.22
CA HIS A 348 -1.23 0.16 18.93
C HIS A 348 -1.18 0.85 20.30
N LEU A 349 -1.54 2.12 20.37
CA LEU A 349 -1.64 2.86 21.63
C LEU A 349 -2.65 2.21 22.60
N ALA A 350 -3.84 1.84 22.10
CA ALA A 350 -4.85 1.17 22.90
C ALA A 350 -4.37 -0.19 23.41
N GLN A 351 -3.73 -1.00 22.55
CA GLN A 351 -3.15 -2.29 22.94
C GLN A 351 -2.11 -2.12 24.05
N ARG A 352 -1.21 -1.14 23.92
CA ARG A 352 -0.17 -0.87 24.93
C ARG A 352 -0.73 -0.48 26.30
N HIS A 353 -1.91 0.12 26.32
CA HIS A 353 -2.58 0.51 27.57
C HIS A 353 -3.45 -0.60 28.17
N LEU A 354 -4.03 -1.45 27.32
CA LEU A 354 -5.08 -2.40 27.73
C LEU A 354 -4.59 -3.87 27.82
N SER A 355 -3.40 -4.18 27.30
CA SER A 355 -2.90 -5.55 27.22
C SER A 355 -1.49 -5.71 27.76
N ASP A 356 -1.29 -6.79 28.54
CA ASP A 356 0.03 -7.25 29.00
C ASP A 356 0.73 -8.18 27.99
N ALA A 357 0.20 -8.30 26.78
CA ALA A 357 0.77 -9.15 25.73
C ALA A 357 2.24 -8.78 25.45
N ARG A 358 3.08 -9.81 25.32
CA ARG A 358 4.50 -9.66 25.00
C ARG A 358 4.77 -10.12 23.55
N PRO A 359 4.52 -9.26 22.55
CA PRO A 359 4.69 -9.65 21.15
C PRO A 359 6.16 -9.88 20.79
N LEU A 360 6.38 -10.69 19.74
CA LEU A 360 7.71 -11.01 19.20
C LEU A 360 8.42 -9.81 18.54
N ILE A 361 7.67 -8.78 18.18
CA ILE A 361 8.16 -7.52 17.63
C ILE A 361 7.64 -6.40 18.52
N ARG A 362 8.47 -5.44 18.87
CA ARG A 362 8.10 -4.33 19.74
C ARG A 362 8.63 -3.01 19.21
N LEU A 363 7.75 -2.02 19.10
CA LEU A 363 8.12 -0.67 18.70
C LEU A 363 8.81 0.05 19.88
N PRO A 364 10.06 0.51 19.71
CA PRO A 364 10.73 1.29 20.76
C PRO A 364 10.10 2.69 20.89
N PHE A 365 10.28 3.30 22.06
CA PHE A 365 9.83 4.67 22.37
C PHE A 365 8.31 4.92 22.27
N SER A 366 7.48 3.89 22.15
CA SER A 366 6.03 4.05 22.29
C SER A 366 5.70 4.38 23.76
N PRO A 367 4.71 5.28 24.05
CA PRO A 367 3.74 5.89 23.13
C PRO A 367 4.19 7.19 22.45
N ALA A 368 5.34 7.76 22.84
CA ALA A 368 5.74 9.08 22.34
C ALA A 368 5.92 9.13 20.81
N ILE A 369 6.57 8.09 20.25
CA ILE A 369 6.79 8.02 18.79
C ILE A 369 5.47 7.86 18.01
N ASP A 370 4.50 7.14 18.56
CA ASP A 370 3.18 6.98 17.94
C ASP A 370 2.46 8.32 17.80
N ILE A 371 2.52 9.14 18.86
CA ILE A 371 1.89 10.47 18.88
C ILE A 371 2.57 11.41 17.89
N VAL A 372 3.91 11.41 17.85
CA VAL A 372 4.68 12.24 16.89
C VAL A 372 4.33 11.88 15.46
N VAL A 373 4.27 10.56 15.14
CA VAL A 373 3.91 10.11 13.80
C VAL A 373 2.46 10.46 13.47
N LEU A 374 1.51 10.29 14.40
CA LEU A 374 0.11 10.70 14.21
C LEU A 374 -0.01 12.20 13.85
N LEU A 375 0.64 13.06 14.60
CA LEU A 375 0.61 14.50 14.33
C LEU A 375 1.22 14.84 12.97
N THR A 376 2.32 14.18 12.61
CA THR A 376 2.99 14.36 11.31
C THR A 376 2.09 13.91 10.15
N LEU A 377 1.42 12.77 10.26
CA LEU A 377 0.50 12.24 9.24
C LEU A 377 -0.68 13.19 8.99
N TRP A 378 -1.27 13.73 10.05
CA TRP A 378 -2.36 14.71 9.89
C TRP A 378 -1.85 16.05 9.36
N GLY A 379 -0.63 16.45 9.70
CA GLY A 379 0.05 17.56 9.03
C GLY A 379 0.18 17.34 7.52
N PHE A 380 0.53 16.12 7.09
CA PHE A 380 0.58 15.76 5.67
C PHE A 380 -0.82 15.78 5.02
N ALA A 381 -1.85 15.29 5.71
CA ALA A 381 -3.21 15.36 5.20
C ALA A 381 -3.64 16.81 4.94
N VAL A 382 -3.36 17.73 5.86
CA VAL A 382 -3.66 19.15 5.70
C VAL A 382 -2.90 19.76 4.53
N GLN A 383 -1.63 19.36 4.33
CA GLN A 383 -0.80 19.86 3.23
C GLN A 383 -1.31 19.48 1.83
N LEU A 384 -2.10 18.43 1.68
CA LEU A 384 -2.71 18.04 0.40
C LEU A 384 -3.49 19.20 -0.25
N TRP A 385 -3.98 20.16 0.55
CA TRP A 385 -4.67 21.34 0.05
C TRP A 385 -3.81 22.23 -0.84
N TRP A 386 -2.52 22.35 -0.52
CA TRP A 386 -1.58 23.23 -1.24
C TRP A 386 -0.76 22.52 -2.31
N ILE A 387 -0.91 21.19 -2.46
CA ILE A 387 -0.18 20.42 -3.46
C ILE A 387 -1.00 20.39 -4.76
N PRO A 388 -0.48 20.92 -5.89
CA PRO A 388 -1.18 20.91 -7.16
C PRO A 388 -1.58 19.49 -7.59
N GLY A 389 -2.86 19.29 -7.89
CA GLY A 389 -3.41 17.99 -8.27
C GLY A 389 -3.86 17.10 -7.11
N PHE A 390 -3.49 17.40 -5.85
CA PHE A 390 -3.88 16.62 -4.67
C PHE A 390 -5.00 17.27 -3.86
N ARG A 391 -5.33 18.53 -4.10
CA ARG A 391 -6.45 19.21 -3.42
C ARG A 391 -7.77 18.44 -3.54
N ASN A 392 -8.02 17.84 -4.70
CA ASN A 392 -9.22 17.03 -4.93
C ASN A 392 -9.28 15.79 -4.03
N ALA A 393 -8.14 15.30 -3.54
CA ALA A 393 -8.09 14.21 -2.58
C ALA A 393 -8.71 14.59 -1.23
N LEU A 394 -8.51 15.83 -0.75
CA LEU A 394 -9.19 16.33 0.44
C LEU A 394 -10.67 16.57 0.21
N LEU A 395 -11.02 17.18 -0.93
CA LEU A 395 -12.44 17.44 -1.28
C LEU A 395 -13.26 16.16 -1.40
N ALA A 396 -12.66 15.04 -1.80
CA ALA A 396 -13.29 13.74 -1.82
C ALA A 396 -13.09 12.97 -0.50
N GLY A 397 -11.90 13.07 0.11
CA GLY A 397 -11.51 12.32 1.29
C GLY A 397 -12.24 12.74 2.56
N VAL A 398 -12.49 14.04 2.76
CA VAL A 398 -13.21 14.51 3.95
C VAL A 398 -14.67 14.03 3.93
N PRO A 399 -15.46 14.19 2.85
CA PRO A 399 -16.80 13.58 2.76
C PRO A 399 -16.77 12.06 2.89
N TYR A 400 -15.78 11.39 2.29
CA TYR A 400 -15.59 9.95 2.44
C TYR A 400 -15.40 9.56 3.91
N LEU A 401 -14.50 10.23 4.64
CA LEU A 401 -14.29 9.98 6.07
C LEU A 401 -15.55 10.20 6.89
N PHE A 402 -16.32 11.24 6.57
CA PHE A 402 -17.61 11.51 7.20
C PHE A 402 -18.60 10.35 6.95
N VAL A 403 -18.76 9.91 5.70
CA VAL A 403 -19.60 8.77 5.35
C VAL A 403 -19.13 7.49 6.06
N LEU A 404 -17.83 7.26 6.15
CA LEU A 404 -17.25 6.11 6.83
C LEU A 404 -17.56 6.12 8.34
N LEU A 405 -17.45 7.26 9.00
CA LEU A 405 -17.75 7.41 10.42
C LEU A 405 -19.25 7.30 10.70
N VAL A 406 -20.08 7.97 9.93
CA VAL A 406 -21.56 7.93 10.09
C VAL A 406 -22.09 6.54 9.73
N GLY A 407 -21.63 5.96 8.61
CA GLY A 407 -21.99 4.61 8.20
C GLY A 407 -21.57 3.56 9.25
N GLY A 408 -20.38 3.69 9.80
CA GLY A 408 -19.88 2.86 10.88
C GLY A 408 -20.73 2.98 12.15
N TRP A 409 -21.03 4.21 12.56
CA TRP A 409 -21.89 4.45 13.72
C TRP A 409 -23.30 3.85 13.53
N LEU A 410 -23.89 3.99 12.36
CA LEU A 410 -25.17 3.39 12.04
C LEU A 410 -25.13 1.85 12.00
N ALA A 411 -24.07 1.28 11.40
CA ALA A 411 -23.90 -0.16 11.25
C ALA A 411 -23.61 -0.85 12.59
N THR A 412 -22.93 -0.17 13.52
CA THR A 412 -22.50 -0.72 14.82
C THR A 412 -23.39 -0.32 15.98
N ARG A 413 -24.62 0.09 15.72
CA ARG A 413 -25.61 0.43 16.79
C ARG A 413 -25.81 -0.75 17.75
N PRO A 414 -26.05 -0.48 19.06
CA PRO A 414 -26.14 -1.51 20.12
C PRO A 414 -27.06 -2.68 19.80
N ALA A 415 -28.19 -2.45 19.18
CA ALA A 415 -29.17 -3.51 18.83
C ALA A 415 -28.63 -4.54 17.80
N ARG A 416 -27.62 -4.17 16.98
CA ARG A 416 -26.92 -5.11 16.09
C ARG A 416 -25.77 -5.82 16.82
N LEU A 417 -25.11 -5.12 17.74
CA LEU A 417 -24.03 -5.68 18.54
C LEU A 417 -24.48 -6.82 19.43
N GLU A 418 -25.63 -6.68 20.10
CA GLU A 418 -26.21 -7.75 20.92
C GLU A 418 -26.58 -9.01 20.14
N ARG A 419 -26.89 -8.88 18.85
CA ARG A 419 -27.12 -10.03 17.96
C ARG A 419 -25.81 -10.68 17.53
N LEU A 420 -24.79 -9.87 17.25
CA LEU A 420 -23.45 -10.37 16.88
C LEU A 420 -22.80 -11.09 18.05
N ASP A 421 -22.84 -10.51 19.23
CA ASP A 421 -22.30 -11.08 20.46
C ASP A 421 -22.95 -12.44 20.78
N ARG A 422 -24.27 -12.52 20.66
CA ARG A 422 -24.98 -13.79 20.80
C ARG A 422 -24.58 -14.83 19.76
N GLN A 423 -24.36 -14.41 18.50
CA GLN A 423 -23.93 -15.34 17.44
C GLN A 423 -22.48 -15.79 17.61
N LEU A 424 -21.59 -14.92 18.08
CA LEU A 424 -20.21 -15.27 18.39
C LEU A 424 -20.11 -16.22 19.59
N HIS A 425 -20.89 -15.99 20.64
CA HIS A 425 -20.99 -16.91 21.77
C HIS A 425 -21.54 -18.29 21.36
N VAL A 426 -22.54 -18.34 20.49
CA VAL A 426 -23.07 -19.61 19.95
C VAL A 426 -22.04 -20.32 19.07
N ARG A 427 -21.28 -19.57 18.22
CA ARG A 427 -20.22 -20.15 17.38
C ARG A 427 -19.04 -20.66 18.22
N ALA A 428 -18.62 -19.90 19.22
CA ALA A 428 -17.57 -20.34 20.13
C ALA A 428 -17.98 -21.58 20.93
N SER A 429 -19.25 -21.69 21.36
CA SER A 429 -19.79 -22.88 22.04
C SER A 429 -19.92 -24.10 21.11
N LEU A 430 -19.95 -23.89 19.77
CA LEU A 430 -20.05 -24.97 18.80
C LEU A 430 -18.66 -25.34 18.17
N GLY A 431 -17.55 -24.73 18.62
CA GLY A 431 -16.20 -25.03 18.15
C GLY A 431 -15.98 -24.73 16.64
N VAL A 432 -16.78 -23.83 16.07
CA VAL A 432 -16.66 -23.43 14.66
C VAL A 432 -15.72 -22.24 14.54
N ASP A 433 -14.49 -22.47 14.10
CA ASP A 433 -13.53 -21.41 13.79
C ASP A 433 -14.05 -20.47 12.70
N GLY A 434 -13.62 -19.20 12.75
CA GLY A 434 -14.11 -18.11 11.88
C GLY A 434 -14.01 -18.34 10.36
N TYR A 435 -13.41 -19.44 9.93
CA TYR A 435 -13.26 -19.86 8.52
C TYR A 435 -14.11 -21.08 8.13
N GLY A 436 -15.03 -21.54 8.97
CA GLY A 436 -15.92 -22.65 8.63
C GLY A 436 -15.26 -24.03 8.67
N VAL A 437 -14.08 -24.15 9.25
CA VAL A 437 -13.42 -25.43 9.49
C VAL A 437 -13.88 -25.94 10.86
N VAL A 438 -14.66 -27.03 10.87
CA VAL A 438 -15.00 -27.77 12.09
C VAL A 438 -13.70 -28.37 12.60
N SER A 439 -13.15 -27.89 13.73
CA SER A 439 -12.10 -28.60 14.42
C SER A 439 -12.72 -29.91 14.99
N HIS A 440 -12.39 -31.03 14.38
CA HIS A 440 -12.65 -32.30 15.05
C HIS A 440 -11.79 -32.35 16.31
N GLY A 441 -12.37 -31.97 17.42
CA GLY A 441 -11.84 -32.29 18.74
C GLY A 441 -11.71 -33.81 18.82
N SER A 442 -10.49 -34.28 18.95
CA SER A 442 -10.18 -35.65 19.34
C SER A 442 -10.82 -35.95 20.69
N THR A 443 -12.01 -36.49 20.67
CA THR A 443 -12.58 -37.21 21.82
C THR A 443 -11.79 -38.51 21.91
N GLU A 444 -10.72 -38.53 22.71
CA GLU A 444 -10.19 -39.78 23.23
C GLU A 444 -11.30 -40.39 24.13
N LEU A 445 -11.99 -41.35 23.56
CA LEU A 445 -12.75 -42.31 24.34
C LEU A 445 -11.72 -43.19 25.06
N GLU A 446 -11.47 -42.89 26.35
CA GLU A 446 -10.96 -43.89 27.30
C GLU A 446 -11.93 -45.05 27.30
N LEU A 447 -11.62 -46.12 26.60
CA LEU A 447 -12.16 -47.43 26.83
C LEU A 447 -11.47 -47.94 28.10
N GLY A 448 -12.16 -47.83 29.28
CA GLY A 448 -11.79 -48.51 30.47
C GLY A 448 -11.88 -50.01 30.27
N ASP A 449 -10.83 -50.70 30.69
CA ASP A 449 -10.76 -52.15 30.87
C ASP A 449 -11.78 -52.57 31.92
N GLU A 450 -12.65 -53.54 31.55
CA GLU A 450 -13.07 -54.68 32.37
C GLU A 450 -13.26 -55.90 31.45
#